data_778d9eaac0b7eb0d8c327fe8c07b4135
#
_entry.id   778d9eaac0b7eb0d8c327fe8c07b4135
#
_cell.length_a   1.000
_cell.length_b   1.000
_cell.length_c   1.000
_cell.angle_alpha   90.00
_cell.angle_beta   90.00
_cell.angle_gamma   90.00
#
_symmetry.space_group_name_H-M   'P 1'
#
loop_
_entity.id
_entity.type
_entity.pdbx_description
1 polymer ?
#
loop_
_entity_poly.entity_id
_entity_poly.type
_entity_poly.pdbx_seq_one_letter_code
_entity_poly.pdbx_strand_id
1 'polypeptide(L)'
;MRRSTTFEAGARILKAVALAAGRFVQRLFSTFPGGLPGTGLALLRAAAAIPLLYAGLLTVVSSSPVVFEMVAAGAAILLLIGLWTPLAGVLIAVAELGLAVLHPAEPWMYVHFALMGAALAMLGPGGCSVDARLFGRKNIRIPQR
;
A
#
# COMPACT_ATOMS: atom_id res chain seq x y z
N MET A 1 -18.29 -50.33 -14.03
CA MET A 1 -18.11 -49.14 -14.95
C MET A 1 -18.56 -47.83 -14.30
N ARG A 2 -18.20 -47.51 -13.03
CA ARG A 2 -18.65 -46.30 -12.28
C ARG A 2 -17.52 -45.50 -11.63
N ARG A 3 -16.22 -45.78 -11.93
CA ARG A 3 -15.08 -45.11 -11.31
C ARG A 3 -14.48 -43.90 -12.09
N SER A 4 -14.89 -43.70 -13.34
CA SER A 4 -14.34 -42.63 -14.19
C SER A 4 -15.00 -41.26 -13.96
N THR A 5 -16.25 -41.20 -13.55
CA THR A 5 -17.01 -39.95 -13.43
C THR A 5 -16.61 -39.09 -12.23
N THR A 6 -16.21 -39.70 -11.10
CA THR A 6 -15.77 -38.98 -9.89
C THR A 6 -14.37 -38.39 -10.05
N PHE A 7 -13.48 -39.06 -10.77
CA PHE A 7 -12.12 -38.55 -11.04
C PHE A 7 -12.17 -37.35 -12.01
N GLU A 8 -12.99 -37.40 -13.03
CA GLU A 8 -13.19 -36.27 -13.96
C GLU A 8 -13.86 -35.07 -13.29
N ALA A 9 -14.80 -35.27 -12.39
CA ALA A 9 -15.42 -34.19 -11.62
C ALA A 9 -14.39 -33.51 -10.70
N GLY A 10 -13.55 -34.27 -10.03
CA GLY A 10 -12.44 -33.71 -9.21
C GLY A 10 -11.44 -32.90 -10.02
N ALA A 11 -11.05 -33.37 -11.20
CA ALA A 11 -10.15 -32.66 -12.10
C ALA A 11 -10.74 -31.33 -12.62
N ARG A 12 -12.05 -31.29 -12.89
CA ARG A 12 -12.76 -30.05 -13.31
C ARG A 12 -12.83 -29.03 -12.18
N ILE A 13 -13.09 -29.46 -10.95
CA ILE A 13 -13.12 -28.59 -9.77
C ILE A 13 -11.73 -28.02 -9.51
N LEU A 14 -10.66 -28.83 -9.56
CA LEU A 14 -9.28 -28.38 -9.39
C LEU A 14 -8.88 -27.38 -10.47
N LYS A 15 -9.25 -27.60 -11.72
CA LYS A 15 -9.00 -26.62 -12.80
C LYS A 15 -9.79 -25.32 -12.61
N ALA A 16 -11.04 -25.38 -12.16
CA ALA A 16 -11.85 -24.20 -11.87
C ALA A 16 -11.29 -23.39 -10.71
N VAL A 17 -10.82 -24.04 -9.64
CA VAL A 17 -10.17 -23.40 -8.49
C VAL A 17 -8.84 -22.79 -8.89
N ALA A 18 -8.02 -23.49 -9.67
CA ALA A 18 -6.74 -22.96 -10.16
C ALA A 18 -6.93 -21.76 -11.11
N LEU A 19 -7.96 -21.78 -11.98
CA LEU A 19 -8.33 -20.65 -12.84
C LEU A 19 -8.85 -19.45 -12.04
N ALA A 20 -9.65 -19.69 -11.00
CA ALA A 20 -10.15 -18.65 -10.11
C ALA A 20 -9.02 -18.04 -9.29
N ALA A 21 -8.12 -18.86 -8.73
CA ALA A 21 -6.93 -18.40 -8.01
C ALA A 21 -5.99 -17.60 -8.90
N GLY A 22 -5.72 -18.06 -10.12
CA GLY A 22 -4.92 -17.35 -11.10
C GLY A 22 -5.49 -15.99 -11.50
N ARG A 23 -6.83 -15.90 -11.64
CA ARG A 23 -7.54 -14.61 -11.89
C ARG A 23 -7.49 -13.66 -10.70
N PHE A 24 -7.53 -14.19 -9.47
CA PHE A 24 -7.44 -13.38 -8.26
C PHE A 24 -6.03 -12.80 -8.09
N VAL A 25 -5.00 -13.61 -8.31
CA VAL A 25 -3.59 -13.18 -8.25
C VAL A 25 -3.25 -12.18 -9.36
N GLN A 26 -3.76 -12.38 -10.58
CA GLN A 26 -3.55 -11.43 -11.68
C GLN A 26 -4.22 -10.07 -11.44
N ARG A 27 -5.34 -10.00 -10.73
CA ARG A 27 -6.01 -8.74 -10.38
C ARG A 27 -5.26 -7.94 -9.32
N LEU A 28 -4.51 -8.60 -8.43
CA LEU A 28 -3.69 -7.94 -7.41
C LEU A 28 -2.46 -7.21 -7.97
N PHE A 29 -1.96 -7.63 -9.16
CA PHE A 29 -0.70 -7.12 -9.70
C PHE A 29 -0.82 -6.32 -11.00
N SER A 30 -2.01 -6.14 -11.59
CA SER A 30 -2.12 -5.60 -12.96
C SER A 30 -2.87 -4.28 -13.12
N THR A 31 -3.44 -3.68 -12.07
CA THR A 31 -4.20 -2.44 -12.24
C THR A 31 -3.87 -1.43 -11.16
N PHE A 32 -2.99 -0.48 -11.49
CA PHE A 32 -2.94 0.78 -10.76
C PHE A 32 -4.28 1.49 -10.97
N PRO A 33 -5.08 1.72 -9.93
CA PRO A 33 -6.36 2.38 -10.08
C PRO A 33 -6.14 3.79 -10.63
N GLY A 34 -6.62 4.02 -11.85
CA GLY A 34 -6.66 5.33 -12.49
C GLY A 34 -7.96 6.07 -12.20
N GLY A 35 -8.08 7.34 -12.61
CA GLY A 35 -9.29 8.14 -12.42
C GLY A 35 -9.55 8.50 -10.95
N LEU A 36 -10.83 8.61 -10.55
CA LEU A 36 -11.23 9.01 -9.19
C LEU A 36 -10.62 8.15 -8.06
N PRO A 37 -10.54 6.81 -8.16
CA PRO A 37 -9.87 6.02 -7.13
C PRO A 37 -8.38 6.35 -6.99
N GLY A 38 -7.69 6.61 -8.10
CA GLY A 38 -6.27 6.99 -8.08
C GLY A 38 -6.03 8.35 -7.45
N THR A 39 -6.90 9.34 -7.71
CA THR A 39 -6.84 10.66 -7.07
C THR A 39 -7.19 10.57 -5.58
N GLY A 40 -8.16 9.74 -5.19
CA GLY A 40 -8.47 9.46 -3.79
C GLY A 40 -7.27 8.89 -3.02
N LEU A 41 -6.54 7.95 -3.63
CA LEU A 41 -5.30 7.44 -3.03
C LEU A 41 -4.22 8.52 -2.90
N ALA A 42 -4.07 9.41 -3.89
CA ALA A 42 -3.11 10.51 -3.81
C ALA A 42 -3.47 11.49 -2.67
N LEU A 43 -4.74 11.81 -2.50
CA LEU A 43 -5.22 12.63 -1.38
C LEU A 43 -4.98 11.94 -0.03
N LEU A 44 -5.23 10.65 0.08
CA LEU A 44 -4.99 9.89 1.31
C LEU A 44 -3.49 9.88 1.69
N ARG A 45 -2.60 9.77 0.70
CA ARG A 45 -1.15 9.91 0.92
C ARG A 45 -0.76 11.28 1.40
N ALA A 46 -1.30 12.34 0.77
CA ALA A 46 -1.04 13.70 1.20
C ALA A 46 -1.54 13.93 2.63
N ALA A 47 -2.75 13.47 2.95
CA ALA A 47 -3.33 13.56 4.29
C ALA A 47 -2.50 12.84 5.36
N ALA A 48 -1.90 11.69 5.03
CA ALA A 48 -1.01 10.98 5.96
C ALA A 48 0.38 11.65 6.04
N ALA A 49 0.97 12.01 4.90
CA ALA A 49 2.36 12.43 4.83
C ALA A 49 2.60 13.86 5.32
N ILE A 50 1.69 14.80 5.05
CA ILE A 50 1.89 16.21 5.42
C ILE A 50 2.04 16.42 6.93
N PRO A 51 1.16 15.85 7.79
CA PRO A 51 1.33 15.97 9.24
C PRO A 51 2.62 15.31 9.77
N LEU A 52 3.00 14.15 9.20
CA LEU A 52 4.23 13.45 9.58
C LEU A 52 5.49 14.23 9.20
N LEU A 53 5.50 14.88 8.05
CA LEU A 53 6.59 15.79 7.66
C LEU A 53 6.68 17.00 8.56
N TYR A 54 5.53 17.56 8.93
CA TYR A 54 5.49 18.69 9.85
C TYR A 54 6.03 18.31 11.24
N ALA A 55 5.61 17.15 11.78
CA ALA A 55 6.12 16.63 13.04
C ALA A 55 7.64 16.38 12.97
N GLY A 56 8.11 15.72 11.92
CA GLY A 56 9.55 15.50 11.72
C GLY A 56 10.37 16.79 11.61
N LEU A 57 9.82 17.82 10.95
CA LEU A 57 10.47 19.13 10.88
C LEU A 57 10.58 19.78 12.25
N LEU A 58 9.52 19.73 13.06
CA LEU A 58 9.54 20.25 14.44
C LEU A 58 10.57 19.52 15.30
N THR A 59 10.71 18.22 15.15
CA THR A 59 11.69 17.39 15.86
C THR A 59 13.11 17.81 15.52
N VAL A 60 13.41 18.07 14.24
CA VAL A 60 14.73 18.59 13.83
C VAL A 60 15.02 19.95 14.45
N VAL A 61 14.03 20.85 14.44
CA VAL A 61 14.19 22.21 14.98
C VAL A 61 14.37 22.20 16.50
N SER A 62 13.68 21.31 17.23
CA SER A 62 13.77 21.20 18.68
C SER A 62 15.05 20.53 19.19
N SER A 63 15.93 20.07 18.30
CA SER A 63 17.19 19.38 18.61
C SER A 63 17.04 18.14 19.51
N SER A 64 15.85 17.53 19.51
CA SER A 64 15.53 16.30 20.25
C SER A 64 15.07 15.22 19.26
N PRO A 65 15.97 14.69 18.43
CA PRO A 65 15.58 13.75 17.38
C PRO A 65 15.16 12.42 17.97
N VAL A 66 13.87 12.12 17.86
CA VAL A 66 13.35 10.78 18.13
C VAL A 66 13.48 9.97 16.84
N VAL A 67 14.19 8.84 16.90
CA VAL A 67 14.48 8.00 15.72
C VAL A 67 13.21 7.62 14.96
N PHE A 68 12.13 7.30 15.67
CA PHE A 68 10.86 6.94 15.05
C PHE A 68 10.24 8.09 14.25
N GLU A 69 10.28 9.33 14.75
CA GLU A 69 9.78 10.50 14.02
C GLU A 69 10.59 10.79 12.76
N MET A 70 11.91 10.63 12.82
CA MET A 70 12.77 10.78 11.65
C MET A 70 12.49 9.71 10.59
N VAL A 71 12.26 8.46 11.01
CA VAL A 71 11.89 7.36 10.12
C VAL A 71 10.51 7.62 9.49
N ALA A 72 9.53 8.06 10.29
CA ALA A 72 8.19 8.38 9.80
C ALA A 72 8.23 9.54 8.79
N ALA A 73 8.99 10.61 9.07
CA ALA A 73 9.16 11.74 8.15
C ALA A 73 9.86 11.33 6.85
N GLY A 74 10.92 10.54 6.91
CA GLY A 74 11.59 10.00 5.72
C GLY A 74 10.67 9.13 4.87
N ALA A 75 9.90 8.25 5.51
CA ALA A 75 8.91 7.43 4.84
C ALA A 75 7.75 8.26 4.26
N ALA A 76 7.37 9.36 4.92
CA ALA A 76 6.35 10.29 4.42
C ALA A 76 6.78 10.98 3.11
N ILE A 77 8.06 11.31 2.94
CA ILE A 77 8.60 11.82 1.66
C ILE A 77 8.41 10.77 0.55
N LEU A 78 8.79 9.53 0.80
CA LEU A 78 8.62 8.43 -0.16
C LEU A 78 7.15 8.22 -0.51
N LEU A 79 6.27 8.35 0.49
CA LEU A 79 4.83 8.21 0.32
C LEU A 79 4.24 9.32 -0.56
N LEU A 80 4.64 10.59 -0.37
CA LEU A 80 4.20 11.72 -1.21
C LEU A 80 4.63 11.55 -2.66
N ILE A 81 5.87 11.18 -2.89
CA ILE A 81 6.38 10.93 -4.24
C ILE A 81 5.69 9.68 -4.84
N GLY A 82 5.21 8.78 -3.99
CA GLY A 82 4.64 7.51 -4.41
C GLY A 82 5.69 6.54 -4.90
N LEU A 83 6.88 6.58 -4.27
CA LEU A 83 7.96 5.65 -4.54
C LEU A 83 8.00 4.60 -3.43
N TRP A 84 7.98 3.32 -3.82
CA TRP A 84 7.96 2.19 -2.89
C TRP A 84 6.86 2.32 -1.82
N THR A 85 5.67 2.74 -2.25
CA THR A 85 4.51 3.01 -1.37
C THR A 85 4.23 1.92 -0.34
N PRO A 86 4.25 0.61 -0.66
CA PRO A 86 4.02 -0.42 0.34
C PRO A 86 5.07 -0.43 1.45
N LEU A 87 6.36 -0.24 1.09
CA LEU A 87 7.44 -0.18 2.07
C LEU A 87 7.35 1.08 2.93
N ALA A 88 7.10 2.23 2.31
CA ALA A 88 6.91 3.48 3.03
C ALA A 88 5.74 3.41 4.02
N GLY A 89 4.62 2.80 3.62
CA GLY A 89 3.45 2.59 4.49
C GLY A 89 3.76 1.69 5.68
N VAL A 90 4.51 0.59 5.48
CA VAL A 90 4.95 -0.29 6.58
C VAL A 90 5.89 0.45 7.54
N LEU A 91 6.84 1.22 7.02
CA LEU A 91 7.76 2.01 7.86
C LEU A 91 7.02 3.02 8.72
N ILE A 92 6.03 3.73 8.16
CA ILE A 92 5.17 4.64 8.92
C ILE A 92 4.41 3.87 10.00
N ALA A 93 3.77 2.74 9.65
CA ALA A 93 3.00 1.97 10.61
C ALA A 93 3.85 1.51 11.80
N VAL A 94 5.06 1.01 11.57
CA VAL A 94 5.97 0.56 12.62
C VAL A 94 6.50 1.74 13.45
N ALA A 95 6.88 2.84 12.82
CA ALA A 95 7.39 4.02 13.50
C ALA A 95 6.33 4.64 14.41
N GLU A 96 5.11 4.80 13.90
CA GLU A 96 4.00 5.39 14.66
C GLU A 96 3.53 4.49 15.82
N LEU A 97 3.53 3.16 15.64
CA LEU A 97 3.29 2.24 16.75
C LEU A 97 4.37 2.35 17.84
N GLY A 98 5.64 2.52 17.43
CA GLY A 98 6.74 2.79 18.37
C GLY A 98 6.51 4.08 19.15
N LEU A 99 6.09 5.17 18.48
CA LEU A 99 5.75 6.44 19.11
C LEU A 99 4.54 6.33 20.03
N ALA A 100 3.52 5.54 19.67
CA ALA A 100 2.35 5.31 20.53
C ALA A 100 2.75 4.67 21.89
N VAL A 101 3.75 3.79 21.88
CA VAL A 101 4.28 3.18 23.12
C VAL A 101 5.09 4.19 23.93
N LEU A 102 5.85 5.07 23.27
CA LEU A 102 6.66 6.08 23.93
C LEU A 102 5.84 7.26 24.50
N HIS A 103 4.66 7.52 23.94
CA HIS A 103 3.77 8.62 24.32
C HIS A 103 2.41 8.09 24.81
N PRO A 104 2.34 7.44 25.98
CA PRO A 104 1.13 6.80 26.46
C PRO A 104 0.02 7.80 26.85
N ALA A 105 0.32 9.09 26.97
CA ALA A 105 -0.66 10.12 27.30
C ALA A 105 -1.66 10.37 26.14
N GLU A 106 -1.19 10.30 24.88
CA GLU A 106 -2.01 10.53 23.69
C GLU A 106 -1.70 9.51 22.58
N PRO A 107 -1.88 8.21 22.81
CA PRO A 107 -1.49 7.18 21.85
C PRO A 107 -2.35 7.17 20.58
N TRP A 108 -3.58 7.69 20.66
CA TRP A 108 -4.57 7.57 19.59
C TRP A 108 -4.16 8.25 18.29
N MET A 109 -3.43 9.36 18.36
CA MET A 109 -2.93 10.05 17.17
C MET A 109 -1.94 9.19 16.42
N TYR A 110 -0.98 8.61 17.12
CA TYR A 110 0.03 7.71 16.53
C TYR A 110 -0.60 6.43 15.99
N VAL A 111 -1.54 5.83 16.71
CA VAL A 111 -2.29 4.65 16.25
C VAL A 111 -3.06 4.98 14.98
N HIS A 112 -3.65 6.17 14.87
CA HIS A 112 -4.37 6.59 13.67
C HIS A 112 -3.43 6.65 12.43
N PHE A 113 -2.26 7.29 12.56
CA PHE A 113 -1.27 7.34 11.49
C PHE A 113 -0.68 5.97 11.17
N ALA A 114 -0.49 5.11 12.17
CA ALA A 114 -0.07 3.72 11.95
C ALA A 114 -1.08 2.94 11.09
N LEU A 115 -2.37 3.07 11.40
CA LEU A 115 -3.44 2.45 10.62
C LEU A 115 -3.52 3.01 9.18
N MET A 116 -3.35 4.33 9.02
CA MET A 116 -3.28 4.94 7.69
C MET A 116 -2.08 4.42 6.88
N GLY A 117 -0.90 4.31 7.51
CA GLY A 117 0.29 3.73 6.90
C GLY A 117 0.07 2.28 6.47
N ALA A 118 -0.52 1.46 7.35
CA ALA A 118 -0.85 0.07 7.05
C ALA A 118 -1.88 -0.05 5.90
N ALA A 119 -2.92 0.78 5.91
CA ALA A 119 -3.91 0.82 4.83
C ALA A 119 -3.27 1.18 3.48
N LEU A 120 -2.39 2.19 3.45
CA LEU A 120 -1.67 2.60 2.24
C LEU A 120 -0.68 1.54 1.76
N ALA A 121 -0.03 0.79 2.68
CA ALA A 121 0.80 -0.35 2.33
C ALA A 121 0.00 -1.46 1.63
N MET A 122 -1.22 -1.71 2.07
CA MET A 122 -2.12 -2.71 1.48
C MET A 122 -2.77 -2.26 0.17
N LEU A 123 -3.15 -0.99 0.06
CA LEU A 123 -3.77 -0.42 -1.14
C LEU A 123 -2.76 -0.24 -2.29
N GLY A 124 -1.50 -0.06 -1.94
CA GLY A 124 -0.41 0.10 -2.92
C GLY A 124 -0.34 1.47 -3.57
N PRO A 125 0.51 1.60 -4.63
CA PRO A 125 0.90 2.90 -5.18
C PRO A 125 -0.12 3.48 -6.13
N GLY A 126 -1.32 3.41 -6.26
CA GLY A 126 -2.30 4.04 -7.17
C GLY A 126 -1.74 4.62 -8.49
N GLY A 127 -2.62 4.98 -9.41
CA GLY A 127 -2.24 5.43 -10.76
C GLY A 127 -1.48 6.75 -10.86
N CYS A 128 -1.54 7.60 -9.81
CA CYS A 128 -0.87 8.90 -9.76
C CYS A 128 0.51 8.85 -9.05
N SER A 129 1.12 7.68 -8.92
CA SER A 129 2.41 7.50 -8.25
C SER A 129 3.57 7.40 -9.24
N VAL A 130 4.80 7.69 -8.77
CA VAL A 130 6.02 7.44 -9.54
C VAL A 130 6.19 5.95 -9.80
N ASP A 131 5.81 5.09 -8.85
CA ASP A 131 5.80 3.64 -9.04
C ASP A 131 4.95 3.22 -10.25
N ALA A 132 3.78 3.85 -10.45
CA ALA A 132 2.92 3.56 -11.60
C ALA A 132 3.56 3.98 -12.93
N ARG A 133 4.40 5.02 -12.95
CA ARG A 133 5.11 5.47 -14.14
C ARG A 133 6.32 4.60 -14.45
N LEU A 134 7.03 4.13 -13.42
CA LEU A 134 8.24 3.33 -13.59
C LEU A 134 7.93 1.85 -13.84
N PHE A 135 6.93 1.31 -13.14
CA PHE A 135 6.58 -0.11 -13.16
C PHE A 135 5.22 -0.41 -13.80
N GLY A 136 4.44 0.64 -14.15
CA GLY A 136 3.14 0.49 -14.82
C GLY A 136 3.30 -0.12 -16.21
N ARG A 137 2.74 -1.31 -16.42
CA ARG A 137 2.70 -1.93 -17.76
C ARG A 137 1.83 -1.10 -18.69
N LYS A 138 2.38 -0.60 -19.78
CA LYS A 138 1.60 -0.01 -20.88
C LYS A 138 0.71 -1.11 -21.44
N ASN A 139 -0.61 -0.95 -21.37
CA ASN A 139 -1.55 -1.85 -22.03
C ASN A 139 -1.31 -1.80 -23.54
N ILE A 140 -0.73 -2.86 -24.08
CA ILE A 140 -0.66 -3.04 -25.53
C ILE A 140 -2.08 -3.41 -25.97
N ARG A 141 -2.79 -2.46 -26.60
CA ARG A 141 -4.05 -2.75 -27.29
C ARG A 141 -3.68 -3.57 -28.53
N ILE A 142 -3.99 -4.85 -28.50
CA ILE A 142 -3.92 -5.71 -29.70
C ILE A 142 -5.14 -5.33 -30.55
N PRO A 143 -4.96 -4.80 -31.79
CA PRO A 143 -6.08 -4.55 -32.67
C PRO A 143 -6.74 -5.89 -32.97
N GLN A 144 -8.01 -6.02 -32.62
CA GLN A 144 -8.81 -7.18 -33.06
C GLN A 144 -9.04 -7.04 -34.58
N ARG A 145 -8.51 -7.99 -35.34
CA ARG A 145 -8.85 -8.22 -36.78
C ARG A 145 -10.14 -8.99 -36.85
#